data_b7758148ffaf8694c8ff37115ea6a9d2
#
_entry.id   b7758148ffaf8694c8ff37115ea6a9d2
#
_cell.length_a   1.000
_cell.length_b   1.000
_cell.length_c   1.000
_cell.angle_alpha   90.00
_cell.angle_beta   90.00
_cell.angle_gamma   90.00
#
_symmetry.space_group_name_H-M   'P 1'
#
loop_
_entity.id
_entity.type
_entity.pdbx_description
1 polymer ?
#
loop_
_entity_poly.entity_id
_entity_poly.type
_entity_poly.pdbx_seq_one_letter_code
_entity_poly.pdbx_strand_id
1 'polypeptide(L)'
;MAIQQVSYPQATTTAGARVVSDARIPGVENVGRLVRRAAEIWGDRTAWRFDATSESLSFTQIEQVTRYLAGQLAAAGIRSGDHVAVLATNTLEFPAAWLALVRLGAVIVPLNVNYRPTDASHVVQHAQATSVLAIDELLPLAAVVASRCPSVRRVLPLTALLAAWRTGAAEPHAVELDVASGDHTANIQYTSGTTGKPKGCILAHDYWLAIAFTLTHDFPHLTHTDVMLTVQPFHYIDPQWNVVSALLAGAELVILDRFHPSTFWQQVRDYNVTYFYCLGLMPTLLLKMPPSADDGRSRVRAVQASAIPAALHRTLEERWGVPWFEAYGMTETGADLYVDTCEHDELLGSGSLGRPRSHRDARVVDAAGQQCAPGEVGQLRLRGPGLMRGYFNDAAATEAAFTDGWFHTGDLASVDSSGRLYYRGRTKDMIRRSGENISANEVEDVLALHPEVELAAVVAVPDELRGEEALAYLLVPPVGSAPGGSHDREEARELITSVLTACAAELAYFKVPRYWRLADTLPRTVSERVAKHELTGANALRGAWDAHESRWHD
;
A
#
# COMPACT_ATOMS: atom_id res chain seq x y z
N MET A 1 -21.47 27.64 13.68
CA MET A 1 -20.27 28.50 13.69
C MET A 1 -19.46 28.09 12.46
N ALA A 2 -19.29 28.99 11.50
CA ALA A 2 -18.54 28.70 10.28
C ALA A 2 -17.10 28.38 10.68
N ILE A 3 -16.61 27.23 10.19
CA ILE A 3 -15.20 26.84 10.30
C ILE A 3 -14.45 27.91 9.49
N GLN A 4 -13.73 28.81 10.17
CA GLN A 4 -12.75 29.63 9.50
C GLN A 4 -11.82 28.68 8.74
N GLN A 5 -11.81 28.80 7.42
CA GLN A 5 -10.74 28.22 6.61
C GLN A 5 -9.43 28.74 7.20
N VAL A 6 -8.70 27.85 7.86
CA VAL A 6 -7.35 28.15 8.33
C VAL A 6 -6.53 28.33 7.04
N SER A 7 -6.27 29.59 6.67
CA SER A 7 -5.38 29.91 5.57
C SER A 7 -3.97 29.52 5.99
N TYR A 8 -3.51 28.38 5.50
CA TYR A 8 -2.11 27.99 5.62
C TYR A 8 -1.27 28.89 4.70
N PRO A 9 -0.10 29.35 5.13
CA PRO A 9 0.76 30.16 4.28
C PRO A 9 1.17 29.36 3.04
N GLN A 10 0.85 29.91 1.87
CA GLN A 10 1.36 29.37 0.61
C GLN A 10 2.90 29.48 0.64
N ALA A 11 3.58 28.37 0.35
CA ALA A 11 5.02 28.33 0.26
C ALA A 11 5.48 29.23 -0.90
N THR A 12 5.99 30.42 -0.59
CA THR A 12 6.63 31.31 -1.57
C THR A 12 8.01 30.75 -1.91
N THR A 13 8.20 30.39 -3.16
CA THR A 13 9.49 29.96 -3.73
C THR A 13 10.47 31.12 -3.80
N THR A 14 11.43 31.14 -2.90
CA THR A 14 12.73 31.79 -3.16
C THR A 14 13.67 30.71 -3.71
N ALA A 15 14.39 31.06 -4.77
CA ALA A 15 15.31 30.15 -5.45
C ALA A 15 16.33 29.55 -4.47
N GLY A 16 16.27 28.23 -4.26
CA GLY A 16 17.31 27.47 -3.58
C GLY A 16 16.91 26.38 -2.61
N ALA A 17 15.82 26.49 -1.88
CA ALA A 17 15.36 25.41 -0.99
C ALA A 17 13.82 25.43 -0.87
N ARG A 18 13.19 24.30 -1.15
CA ARG A 18 11.76 24.11 -0.91
C ARG A 18 11.51 24.15 0.59
N VAL A 19 10.58 24.99 1.05
CA VAL A 19 10.12 24.97 2.44
C VAL A 19 9.20 23.76 2.61
N VAL A 20 9.64 22.78 3.40
CA VAL A 20 8.88 21.60 3.73
C VAL A 20 7.94 21.93 4.90
N SER A 21 6.64 21.66 4.75
CA SER A 21 5.66 21.80 5.84
C SER A 21 6.01 20.83 6.97
N ASP A 22 5.78 21.23 8.22
CA ASP A 22 5.94 20.35 9.37
C ASP A 22 4.80 19.33 9.52
N ALA A 23 3.77 19.42 8.65
CA ALA A 23 2.59 18.56 8.62
C ALA A 23 1.84 18.46 9.96
N ARG A 24 1.92 19.51 10.79
CA ARG A 24 1.26 19.55 12.10
C ARG A 24 -0.19 19.98 11.96
N ILE A 25 -1.05 19.28 12.71
CA ILE A 25 -2.47 19.62 12.86
C ILE A 25 -2.61 20.40 14.18
N PRO A 26 -2.99 21.67 14.15
CA PRO A 26 -3.09 22.47 15.36
C PRO A 26 -4.00 21.83 16.42
N GLY A 27 -3.47 21.63 17.64
CA GLY A 27 -4.19 21.04 18.77
C GLY A 27 -4.40 19.53 18.69
N VAL A 28 -3.70 18.83 17.77
CA VAL A 28 -3.73 17.37 17.62
C VAL A 28 -2.31 16.83 17.65
N GLU A 29 -1.89 16.33 18.81
CA GLU A 29 -0.54 15.82 19.01
C GLU A 29 -0.43 14.30 18.79
N ASN A 30 -1.56 13.58 18.78
CA ASN A 30 -1.60 12.13 18.55
C ASN A 30 -2.93 11.69 17.93
N VAL A 31 -2.99 10.45 17.44
CA VAL A 31 -4.17 9.87 16.79
C VAL A 31 -5.38 9.82 17.74
N GLY A 32 -5.18 9.58 19.03
CA GLY A 32 -6.28 9.58 20.00
C GLY A 32 -6.94 10.94 20.14
N ARG A 33 -6.15 12.03 20.17
CA ARG A 33 -6.70 13.40 20.15
C ARG A 33 -7.41 13.73 18.84
N LEU A 34 -6.95 13.15 17.72
CA LEU A 34 -7.68 13.27 16.45
C LEU A 34 -9.07 12.65 16.54
N VAL A 35 -9.21 11.45 17.13
CA VAL A 35 -10.51 10.79 17.34
C VAL A 35 -11.44 11.66 18.16
N ARG A 36 -10.96 12.21 19.29
CA ARG A 36 -11.77 13.08 20.16
C ARG A 36 -12.20 14.34 19.42
N ARG A 37 -11.28 15.02 18.76
CA ARG A 37 -11.56 16.23 17.99
C ARG A 37 -12.56 15.97 16.85
N ALA A 38 -12.45 14.84 16.16
CA ALA A 38 -13.40 14.46 15.11
C ALA A 38 -14.82 14.31 15.68
N ALA A 39 -14.97 13.66 16.84
CA ALA A 39 -16.27 13.56 17.51
C ALA A 39 -16.83 14.92 17.94
N GLU A 40 -16.00 15.82 18.45
CA GLU A 40 -16.39 17.17 18.86
C GLU A 40 -16.86 18.03 17.68
N ILE A 41 -16.22 17.91 16.51
CA ILE A 41 -16.52 18.75 15.34
C ILE A 41 -17.66 18.14 14.51
N TRP A 42 -17.63 16.84 14.24
CA TRP A 42 -18.50 16.19 13.27
C TRP A 42 -19.70 15.48 13.90
N GLY A 43 -19.65 15.19 15.19
CA GLY A 43 -20.77 14.69 16.00
C GLY A 43 -21.40 13.41 15.45
N ASP A 44 -22.70 13.46 15.21
CA ASP A 44 -23.51 12.30 14.81
C ASP A 44 -23.56 12.07 13.28
N ARG A 45 -22.72 12.77 12.51
CA ARG A 45 -22.55 12.45 11.09
C ARG A 45 -21.99 11.04 10.94
N THR A 46 -22.43 10.33 9.89
CA THR A 46 -21.85 9.01 9.56
C THR A 46 -20.36 9.17 9.25
N ALA A 47 -19.56 8.37 9.92
CA ALA A 47 -18.11 8.34 9.76
C ALA A 47 -17.62 7.03 9.12
N TRP A 48 -18.11 5.89 9.58
CA TRP A 48 -17.78 4.58 9.03
C TRP A 48 -19.04 3.84 8.57
N ARG A 49 -18.88 3.09 7.49
CA ARG A 49 -19.89 2.16 6.98
C ARG A 49 -19.19 0.86 6.54
N PHE A 50 -19.58 -0.25 7.13
CA PHE A 50 -19.06 -1.58 6.82
C PHE A 50 -20.04 -2.32 5.91
N ASP A 51 -19.63 -2.63 4.68
CA ASP A 51 -20.48 -3.30 3.67
C ASP A 51 -20.87 -4.71 4.13
N ALA A 52 -19.92 -5.51 4.59
CA ALA A 52 -20.13 -6.91 4.98
C ALA A 52 -21.12 -7.10 6.13
N THR A 53 -21.17 -6.18 7.09
CA THR A 53 -21.99 -6.28 8.30
C THR A 53 -23.18 -5.31 8.29
N SER A 54 -23.24 -4.40 7.31
CA SER A 54 -24.19 -3.28 7.27
C SER A 54 -24.17 -2.40 8.52
N GLU A 55 -23.09 -2.47 9.33
CA GLU A 55 -22.89 -1.59 10.48
C GLU A 55 -22.47 -0.19 9.99
N SER A 56 -22.94 0.83 10.68
CA SER A 56 -22.47 2.20 10.49
C SER A 56 -22.29 2.90 11.82
N LEU A 57 -21.26 3.74 11.92
CA LEU A 57 -20.95 4.50 13.12
C LEU A 57 -20.81 5.98 12.78
N SER A 58 -21.29 6.84 13.67
CA SER A 58 -21.00 8.28 13.66
C SER A 58 -19.63 8.57 14.27
N PHE A 59 -19.12 9.80 14.10
CA PHE A 59 -17.88 10.22 14.75
C PHE A 59 -17.98 10.15 16.28
N THR A 60 -19.14 10.51 16.86
CA THR A 60 -19.43 10.33 18.28
C THR A 60 -19.33 8.87 18.69
N GLN A 61 -19.91 7.95 17.92
CA GLN A 61 -19.90 6.52 18.21
C GLN A 61 -18.49 5.92 18.07
N ILE A 62 -17.66 6.41 17.15
CA ILE A 62 -16.24 6.00 17.06
C ILE A 62 -15.50 6.37 18.35
N GLU A 63 -15.69 7.59 18.85
CA GLU A 63 -15.08 8.02 20.11
C GLU A 63 -15.53 7.12 21.27
N GLN A 64 -16.83 6.84 21.35
CA GLN A 64 -17.41 5.99 22.40
C GLN A 64 -16.92 4.55 22.34
N VAL A 65 -16.94 3.89 21.17
CA VAL A 65 -16.51 2.50 21.02
C VAL A 65 -15.02 2.34 21.30
N THR A 66 -14.19 3.27 20.84
CA THR A 66 -12.74 3.21 21.07
C THR A 66 -12.37 3.50 22.52
N ARG A 67 -13.08 4.39 23.21
CA ARG A 67 -12.99 4.64 24.64
C ARG A 67 -13.39 3.39 25.45
N TYR A 68 -14.56 2.82 25.12
CA TYR A 68 -15.06 1.61 25.74
C TYR A 68 -14.06 0.45 25.61
N LEU A 69 -13.63 0.17 24.37
CA LEU A 69 -12.70 -0.94 24.12
C LEU A 69 -11.34 -0.71 24.80
N ALA A 70 -10.83 0.52 24.82
CA ALA A 70 -9.61 0.85 25.54
C ALA A 70 -9.74 0.53 27.04
N GLY A 71 -10.89 0.85 27.65
CA GLY A 71 -11.19 0.48 29.03
C GLY A 71 -11.20 -1.03 29.27
N GLN A 72 -11.81 -1.81 28.36
CA GLN A 72 -11.81 -3.28 28.44
C GLN A 72 -10.39 -3.86 28.31
N LEU A 73 -9.60 -3.33 27.38
CA LEU A 73 -8.21 -3.75 27.17
C LEU A 73 -7.34 -3.41 28.39
N ALA A 74 -7.53 -2.24 28.99
CA ALA A 74 -6.85 -1.85 30.22
C ALA A 74 -7.24 -2.75 31.41
N ALA A 75 -8.52 -3.11 31.54
CA ALA A 75 -9.01 -4.04 32.55
C ALA A 75 -8.43 -5.46 32.34
N ALA A 76 -8.25 -5.88 31.06
CA ALA A 76 -7.56 -7.12 30.72
C ALA A 76 -6.04 -7.05 30.96
N GLY A 77 -5.51 -5.92 31.39
CA GLY A 77 -4.11 -5.74 31.78
C GLY A 77 -3.19 -5.28 30.65
N ILE A 78 -3.70 -4.74 29.56
CA ILE A 78 -2.90 -4.05 28.54
C ILE A 78 -2.55 -2.65 29.04
N ARG A 79 -1.32 -2.23 28.82
CA ARG A 79 -0.76 -0.96 29.29
C ARG A 79 -0.07 -0.19 28.17
N SER A 80 0.20 1.09 28.40
CA SER A 80 1.04 1.90 27.52
C SER A 80 2.39 1.22 27.30
N GLY A 81 2.85 1.20 26.04
CA GLY A 81 4.07 0.52 25.61
C GLY A 81 3.95 -0.98 25.36
N ASP A 82 2.84 -1.63 25.72
CA ASP A 82 2.63 -3.04 25.37
C ASP A 82 2.45 -3.19 23.85
N HIS A 83 3.12 -4.19 23.27
CA HIS A 83 2.90 -4.59 21.88
C HIS A 83 1.77 -5.61 21.81
N VAL A 84 0.77 -5.32 20.99
CA VAL A 84 -0.46 -6.11 20.89
C VAL A 84 -0.71 -6.50 19.44
N ALA A 85 -0.64 -7.80 19.16
CA ALA A 85 -0.95 -8.34 17.85
C ALA A 85 -2.46 -8.34 17.60
N VAL A 86 -2.89 -7.98 16.38
CA VAL A 86 -4.30 -7.94 16.00
C VAL A 86 -4.54 -8.75 14.74
N LEU A 87 -5.47 -9.71 14.85
CA LEU A 87 -5.96 -10.59 13.79
C LEU A 87 -7.45 -10.31 13.56
N ALA A 88 -7.77 -9.47 12.59
CA ALA A 88 -9.15 -9.19 12.20
C ALA A 88 -9.23 -8.81 10.71
N THR A 89 -10.36 -9.08 10.10
CA THR A 89 -10.71 -8.72 8.73
C THR A 89 -11.23 -7.27 8.66
N ASN A 90 -11.78 -6.87 7.51
CA ASN A 90 -12.34 -5.53 7.30
C ASN A 90 -13.71 -5.36 7.97
N THR A 91 -13.75 -5.54 9.28
CA THR A 91 -14.92 -5.34 10.14
C THR A 91 -14.62 -4.29 11.20
N LEU A 92 -15.63 -3.88 11.97
CA LEU A 92 -15.50 -2.88 13.05
C LEU A 92 -14.36 -3.20 14.04
N GLU A 93 -14.11 -4.49 14.27
CA GLU A 93 -13.15 -4.96 15.24
C GLU A 93 -11.75 -4.41 15.02
N PHE A 94 -11.27 -4.37 13.76
CA PHE A 94 -9.90 -3.93 13.50
C PHE A 94 -9.69 -2.43 13.79
N PRO A 95 -10.41 -1.50 13.13
CA PRO A 95 -10.17 -0.06 13.37
C PRO A 95 -10.52 0.36 14.79
N ALA A 96 -11.52 -0.26 15.43
CA ALA A 96 -11.83 0.00 16.83
C ALA A 96 -10.69 -0.45 17.77
N ALA A 97 -10.11 -1.65 17.54
CA ALA A 97 -8.98 -2.15 18.32
C ALA A 97 -7.72 -1.31 18.09
N TRP A 98 -7.42 -0.96 16.84
CA TRP A 98 -6.29 -0.09 16.52
C TRP A 98 -6.38 1.24 17.27
N LEU A 99 -7.51 1.96 17.10
CA LEU A 99 -7.69 3.26 17.75
C LEU A 99 -7.73 3.13 19.28
N ALA A 100 -8.34 2.07 19.84
CA ALA A 100 -8.36 1.84 21.28
C ALA A 100 -6.95 1.62 21.85
N LEU A 101 -6.11 0.84 21.17
CA LEU A 101 -4.73 0.57 21.57
C LEU A 101 -3.88 1.85 21.53
N VAL A 102 -3.91 2.59 20.42
CA VAL A 102 -3.10 3.82 20.31
C VAL A 102 -3.57 4.92 21.28
N ARG A 103 -4.86 4.93 21.65
CA ARG A 103 -5.42 5.81 22.69
C ARG A 103 -4.91 5.46 24.09
N LEU A 104 -4.66 4.17 24.36
CA LEU A 104 -4.00 3.69 25.59
C LEU A 104 -2.48 3.96 25.61
N GLY A 105 -1.89 4.33 24.48
CA GLY A 105 -0.45 4.37 24.29
C GLY A 105 0.18 2.99 24.09
N ALA A 106 -0.61 1.94 23.81
CA ALA A 106 -0.12 0.64 23.41
C ALA A 106 0.19 0.63 21.90
N VAL A 107 1.04 -0.31 21.48
CA VAL A 107 1.54 -0.43 20.10
C VAL A 107 0.82 -1.57 19.41
N ILE A 108 0.13 -1.28 18.31
CA ILE A 108 -0.48 -2.33 17.51
C ILE A 108 0.56 -3.03 16.62
N VAL A 109 0.41 -4.34 16.48
CA VAL A 109 1.12 -5.19 15.51
C VAL A 109 0.08 -5.86 14.61
N PRO A 110 -0.28 -5.25 13.47
CA PRO A 110 -1.23 -5.85 12.55
C PRO A 110 -0.71 -7.16 11.97
N LEU A 111 -1.52 -8.22 12.02
CA LEU A 111 -1.18 -9.51 11.44
C LEU A 111 -2.01 -9.76 10.19
N ASN A 112 -1.37 -10.22 9.12
CA ASN A 112 -2.09 -10.64 7.93
C ASN A 112 -2.96 -11.86 8.24
N VAL A 113 -4.24 -11.77 7.94
CA VAL A 113 -5.23 -12.83 8.20
C VAL A 113 -4.95 -14.12 7.43
N ASN A 114 -4.17 -14.03 6.35
CA ASN A 114 -3.76 -15.15 5.52
C ASN A 114 -2.45 -15.82 5.99
N TYR A 115 -1.82 -15.30 7.06
CA TYR A 115 -0.63 -15.93 7.61
C TYR A 115 -0.90 -17.35 8.08
N ARG A 116 0.03 -18.23 7.75
CA ARG A 116 0.10 -19.54 8.39
C ARG A 116 0.64 -19.41 9.82
N PRO A 117 0.44 -20.40 10.68
CA PRO A 117 0.92 -20.34 12.07
C PRO A 117 2.40 -20.00 12.21
N THR A 118 3.25 -20.45 11.28
CA THR A 118 4.70 -20.16 11.31
C THR A 118 4.98 -18.68 11.06
N ASP A 119 4.31 -18.09 10.07
CA ASP A 119 4.49 -16.68 9.69
C ASP A 119 3.98 -15.76 10.79
N ALA A 120 2.76 -16.03 11.28
CA ALA A 120 2.16 -15.27 12.37
C ALA A 120 3.00 -15.35 13.66
N SER A 121 3.50 -16.56 14.01
CA SER A 121 4.36 -16.75 15.18
C SER A 121 5.68 -16.01 15.05
N HIS A 122 6.28 -15.98 13.84
CA HIS A 122 7.50 -15.22 13.58
C HIS A 122 7.29 -13.72 13.85
N VAL A 123 6.22 -13.14 13.32
CA VAL A 123 5.91 -11.72 13.50
C VAL A 123 5.65 -11.41 14.99
N VAL A 124 4.82 -12.20 15.66
CA VAL A 124 4.47 -12.01 17.08
C VAL A 124 5.70 -12.12 17.99
N GLN A 125 6.56 -13.10 17.73
CA GLN A 125 7.80 -13.28 18.51
C GLN A 125 8.80 -12.15 18.24
N HIS A 126 9.02 -11.79 16.96
CA HIS A 126 9.93 -10.71 16.60
C HIS A 126 9.44 -9.37 17.15
N ALA A 127 8.14 -9.06 17.07
CA ALA A 127 7.55 -7.85 17.63
C ALA A 127 7.50 -7.87 19.16
N GLN A 128 7.84 -8.98 19.82
CA GLN A 128 7.73 -9.15 21.29
C GLN A 128 6.30 -8.86 21.79
N ALA A 129 5.28 -9.22 21.01
CA ALA A 129 3.91 -8.97 21.40
C ALA A 129 3.52 -9.77 22.65
N THR A 130 2.85 -9.10 23.59
CA THR A 130 2.45 -9.67 24.88
C THR A 130 1.02 -10.16 24.90
N SER A 131 0.23 -9.77 23.89
CA SER A 131 -1.18 -10.12 23.75
C SER A 131 -1.53 -10.28 22.28
N VAL A 132 -2.52 -11.14 22.00
CA VAL A 132 -3.13 -11.30 20.67
C VAL A 132 -4.62 -11.01 20.79
N LEU A 133 -5.12 -10.06 20.01
CA LEU A 133 -6.55 -9.80 19.83
C LEU A 133 -6.99 -10.46 18.53
N ALA A 134 -8.09 -11.20 18.54
CA ALA A 134 -8.58 -11.84 17.33
C ALA A 134 -10.11 -11.85 17.27
N ILE A 135 -10.66 -11.78 16.05
CA ILE A 135 -12.07 -12.10 15.81
C ILE A 135 -12.30 -13.62 15.94
N ASP A 136 -13.55 -14.03 16.14
CA ASP A 136 -13.87 -15.40 16.49
C ASP A 136 -13.34 -16.44 15.48
N GLU A 137 -13.40 -16.15 14.18
CA GLU A 137 -12.94 -17.04 13.11
C GLU A 137 -11.40 -17.22 13.15
N LEU A 138 -10.66 -16.29 13.73
CA LEU A 138 -9.20 -16.30 13.79
C LEU A 138 -8.65 -16.69 15.19
N LEU A 139 -9.53 -16.93 16.17
CA LEU A 139 -9.13 -17.43 17.49
C LEU A 139 -8.33 -18.73 17.44
N PRO A 140 -8.66 -19.72 16.57
CA PRO A 140 -7.84 -20.93 16.46
C PRO A 140 -6.40 -20.64 16.05
N LEU A 141 -6.18 -19.73 15.09
CA LEU A 141 -4.83 -19.29 14.71
C LEU A 141 -4.15 -18.55 15.86
N ALA A 142 -4.85 -17.64 16.53
CA ALA A 142 -4.30 -16.88 17.67
C ALA A 142 -3.87 -17.82 18.83
N ALA A 143 -4.64 -18.88 19.10
CA ALA A 143 -4.29 -19.88 20.12
C ALA A 143 -3.02 -20.66 19.75
N VAL A 144 -2.87 -21.06 18.48
CA VAL A 144 -1.65 -21.73 18.01
C VAL A 144 -0.44 -20.79 18.10
N VAL A 145 -0.60 -19.52 17.71
CA VAL A 145 0.45 -18.51 17.83
C VAL A 145 0.87 -18.32 19.29
N ALA A 146 -0.09 -18.19 20.21
CA ALA A 146 0.19 -18.04 21.64
C ALA A 146 0.95 -19.24 22.21
N SER A 147 0.63 -20.48 21.77
CA SER A 147 1.34 -21.68 22.20
C SER A 147 2.80 -21.74 21.76
N ARG A 148 3.15 -21.03 20.66
CA ARG A 148 4.50 -20.97 20.09
C ARG A 148 5.32 -19.76 20.55
N CYS A 149 4.66 -18.73 21.09
CA CYS A 149 5.28 -17.46 21.45
C CYS A 149 5.18 -17.23 22.97
N PRO A 150 6.24 -17.54 23.75
CA PRO A 150 6.23 -17.40 25.21
C PRO A 150 6.00 -15.97 25.73
N SER A 151 6.19 -14.95 24.88
CA SER A 151 5.88 -13.55 25.21
C SER A 151 4.37 -13.30 25.33
N VAL A 152 3.54 -14.09 24.62
CA VAL A 152 2.08 -13.93 24.61
C VAL A 152 1.48 -14.44 25.92
N ARG A 153 0.93 -13.54 26.69
CA ARG A 153 0.30 -13.82 27.98
C ARG A 153 -1.22 -13.94 27.87
N ARG A 154 -1.83 -13.42 26.79
CA ARG A 154 -3.28 -13.32 26.63
C ARG A 154 -3.67 -13.48 25.16
N VAL A 155 -4.76 -14.20 24.95
CA VAL A 155 -5.53 -14.19 23.69
C VAL A 155 -6.91 -13.65 24.05
N LEU A 156 -7.32 -12.54 23.42
CA LEU A 156 -8.57 -11.86 23.74
C LEU A 156 -9.52 -11.87 22.52
N PRO A 157 -10.77 -12.35 22.67
CA PRO A 157 -11.74 -12.38 21.58
C PRO A 157 -12.33 -10.97 21.36
N LEU A 158 -11.97 -10.31 20.25
CA LEU A 158 -12.42 -8.96 19.93
C LEU A 158 -13.94 -8.85 19.78
N THR A 159 -14.56 -9.82 19.13
CA THR A 159 -16.01 -9.87 18.94
C THR A 159 -16.74 -9.85 20.28
N ALA A 160 -16.28 -10.67 21.23
CA ALA A 160 -16.85 -10.73 22.57
C ALA A 160 -16.61 -9.43 23.37
N LEU A 161 -15.45 -8.81 23.24
CA LEU A 161 -15.14 -7.53 23.89
C LEU A 161 -16.07 -6.39 23.42
N LEU A 162 -16.52 -6.43 22.15
CA LEU A 162 -17.43 -5.43 21.59
C LEU A 162 -18.93 -5.76 21.77
N ALA A 163 -19.26 -6.98 22.19
CA ALA A 163 -20.65 -7.43 22.30
C ALA A 163 -21.51 -6.54 23.22
N ALA A 164 -20.99 -6.17 24.39
CA ALA A 164 -21.72 -5.32 25.33
C ALA A 164 -21.92 -3.89 24.78
N TRP A 165 -20.96 -3.36 24.03
CA TRP A 165 -21.12 -2.08 23.35
C TRP A 165 -22.22 -2.13 22.29
N ARG A 166 -22.25 -3.17 21.45
CA ARG A 166 -23.29 -3.36 20.42
C ARG A 166 -24.70 -3.47 21.00
N THR A 167 -24.84 -4.01 22.19
CA THR A 167 -26.14 -4.15 22.87
C THR A 167 -26.55 -2.94 23.72
N GLY A 168 -25.70 -1.90 23.79
CA GLY A 168 -25.93 -0.73 24.64
C GLY A 168 -25.77 -1.02 26.15
N ALA A 169 -25.28 -2.20 26.53
CA ALA A 169 -25.03 -2.61 27.93
C ALA A 169 -23.61 -2.27 28.40
N ALA A 170 -22.89 -1.45 27.64
CA ALA A 170 -21.49 -1.12 27.89
C ALA A 170 -21.34 -0.17 29.09
N GLU A 171 -20.61 -0.60 30.13
CA GLU A 171 -20.15 0.25 31.21
C GLU A 171 -18.70 0.67 30.91
N PRO A 172 -18.40 1.99 30.83
CA PRO A 172 -17.05 2.45 30.55
C PRO A 172 -16.16 2.27 31.79
N HIS A 173 -15.02 1.62 31.60
CA HIS A 173 -13.95 1.65 32.60
C HIS A 173 -13.22 3.01 32.56
N ALA A 174 -13.02 3.60 33.73
CA ALA A 174 -12.19 4.81 33.85
C ALA A 174 -10.73 4.48 33.50
N VAL A 175 -10.22 5.09 32.43
CA VAL A 175 -8.85 4.94 31.97
C VAL A 175 -8.35 6.25 31.41
N GLU A 176 -7.08 6.56 31.66
CA GLU A 176 -6.42 7.71 31.05
C GLU A 176 -6.10 7.40 29.59
N LEU A 177 -6.49 8.28 28.68
CA LEU A 177 -6.37 8.12 27.23
C LEU A 177 -5.71 9.33 26.59
N ASP A 178 -5.14 9.12 25.40
CA ASP A 178 -4.68 10.18 24.51
C ASP A 178 -3.51 11.00 25.06
N VAL A 179 -2.67 10.39 25.95
CA VAL A 179 -1.53 11.04 26.62
C VAL A 179 -0.20 10.83 25.88
N ALA A 180 -0.15 9.95 24.89
CA ALA A 180 1.05 9.69 24.11
C ALA A 180 1.49 10.96 23.35
N SER A 181 2.82 11.18 23.24
CA SER A 181 3.37 12.23 22.36
C SER A 181 3.33 11.81 20.89
N GLY A 182 3.50 12.76 19.97
CA GLY A 182 3.50 12.50 18.53
C GLY A 182 4.59 11.53 18.08
N ASP A 183 5.71 11.49 18.78
CA ASP A 183 6.85 10.60 18.49
C ASP A 183 6.72 9.21 19.14
N HIS A 184 5.69 8.99 19.98
CA HIS A 184 5.41 7.66 20.55
C HIS A 184 5.02 6.67 19.46
N THR A 185 5.50 5.43 19.57
CA THR A 185 5.19 4.37 18.60
C THR A 185 3.70 4.02 18.65
N ALA A 186 3.02 4.12 17.52
CA ALA A 186 1.63 3.70 17.36
C ALA A 186 1.55 2.28 16.80
N ASN A 187 2.36 1.97 15.76
CA ASN A 187 2.36 0.68 15.08
C ASN A 187 3.77 0.12 14.93
N ILE A 188 3.89 -1.21 14.97
CA ILE A 188 4.98 -1.94 14.30
C ILE A 188 4.35 -2.62 13.09
N GLN A 189 4.55 -2.01 11.91
CA GLN A 189 3.93 -2.43 10.67
C GLN A 189 4.88 -3.33 9.88
N TYR A 190 4.51 -4.60 9.68
CA TYR A 190 5.36 -5.53 8.95
C TYR A 190 5.19 -5.39 7.44
N THR A 191 6.33 -5.36 6.75
CA THR A 191 6.40 -5.38 5.28
C THR A 191 7.03 -6.69 4.81
N SER A 192 6.65 -7.14 3.61
CA SER A 192 7.34 -8.24 2.94
C SER A 192 8.74 -7.78 2.55
N GLY A 193 9.69 -7.95 3.45
CA GLY A 193 11.08 -7.54 3.22
C GLY A 193 11.65 -8.17 1.95
N THR A 194 12.47 -7.40 1.26
CA THR A 194 13.16 -7.81 0.01
C THR A 194 14.19 -8.91 0.22
N THR A 195 14.48 -9.24 1.48
CA THR A 195 15.47 -10.25 1.91
C THR A 195 14.83 -11.56 2.40
N GLY A 196 13.54 -11.76 2.17
CA GLY A 196 12.80 -12.98 2.49
C GLY A 196 12.11 -13.00 3.87
N LYS A 197 12.59 -12.24 4.87
CA LYS A 197 11.90 -12.12 6.17
C LYS A 197 11.20 -10.77 6.30
N PRO A 198 9.95 -10.72 6.81
CA PRO A 198 9.26 -9.46 7.05
C PRO A 198 10.03 -8.56 8.03
N LYS A 199 10.10 -7.25 7.72
CA LYS A 199 10.67 -6.23 8.61
C LYS A 199 9.56 -5.43 9.26
N GLY A 200 9.67 -5.12 10.54
CA GLY A 200 8.71 -4.31 11.28
C GLY A 200 9.07 -2.82 11.25
N CYS A 201 8.35 -2.01 10.49
CA CYS A 201 8.51 -0.56 10.47
C CYS A 201 7.93 0.05 11.75
N ILE A 202 8.70 0.85 12.46
CA ILE A 202 8.23 1.59 13.65
C ILE A 202 7.56 2.87 13.17
N LEU A 203 6.24 2.92 13.26
CA LEU A 203 5.41 4.07 12.86
C LEU A 203 4.89 4.77 14.11
N ALA A 204 5.23 6.04 14.26
CA ALA A 204 4.79 6.87 15.38
C ALA A 204 3.44 7.55 15.08
N HIS A 205 2.83 8.23 16.06
CA HIS A 205 1.59 8.97 15.85
C HIS A 205 1.76 10.07 14.79
N ASP A 206 2.90 10.73 14.74
CA ASP A 206 3.18 11.80 13.77
C ASP A 206 3.21 11.29 12.31
N TYR A 207 3.56 10.01 12.08
CA TYR A 207 3.44 9.38 10.77
C TYR A 207 1.98 9.41 10.26
N TRP A 208 1.04 8.98 11.11
CA TRP A 208 -0.38 8.93 10.77
C TRP A 208 -0.99 10.34 10.60
N LEU A 209 -0.58 11.27 11.48
CA LEU A 209 -1.04 12.65 11.40
C LEU A 209 -0.51 13.36 10.16
N ALA A 210 0.74 13.10 9.75
CA ALA A 210 1.30 13.65 8.53
C ALA A 210 0.54 13.18 7.28
N ILE A 211 0.15 11.90 7.22
CA ILE A 211 -0.66 11.39 6.11
C ILE A 211 -2.05 12.04 6.12
N ALA A 212 -2.73 12.10 7.27
CA ALA A 212 -4.04 12.74 7.39
C ALA A 212 -3.98 14.21 6.96
N PHE A 213 -2.98 14.96 7.43
CA PHE A 213 -2.73 16.35 7.02
C PHE A 213 -2.58 16.46 5.51
N THR A 214 -1.73 15.63 4.94
CA THR A 214 -1.37 15.65 3.53
C THR A 214 -2.58 15.43 2.62
N LEU A 215 -3.44 14.45 2.93
CA LEU A 215 -4.59 14.14 2.09
C LEU A 215 -5.74 15.16 2.22
N THR A 216 -5.71 15.98 3.27
CA THR A 216 -6.66 17.09 3.43
C THR A 216 -6.10 18.41 2.93
N HIS A 217 -4.78 18.63 3.02
CA HIS A 217 -4.12 19.88 2.63
C HIS A 217 -3.67 19.88 1.17
N ASP A 218 -3.00 18.81 0.73
CA ASP A 218 -2.62 18.59 -0.68
C ASP A 218 -3.76 17.85 -1.40
N PHE A 219 -3.60 17.60 -2.71
CA PHE A 219 -4.55 16.75 -3.43
C PHE A 219 -4.62 15.34 -2.78
N PRO A 220 -5.79 14.77 -2.54
CA PRO A 220 -7.11 15.05 -3.13
C PRO A 220 -7.95 16.12 -2.41
N HIS A 221 -7.42 16.86 -1.44
CA HIS A 221 -8.15 17.88 -0.68
C HIS A 221 -9.44 17.34 -0.06
N LEU A 222 -9.31 16.26 0.72
CA LEU A 222 -10.45 15.60 1.36
C LEU A 222 -11.21 16.56 2.28
N THR A 223 -12.52 16.53 2.20
CA THR A 223 -13.44 17.36 2.98
C THR A 223 -14.57 16.53 3.56
N HIS A 224 -15.38 17.16 4.41
CA HIS A 224 -16.55 16.54 5.02
C HIS A 224 -17.69 16.22 4.03
N THR A 225 -17.56 16.59 2.77
CA THR A 225 -18.53 16.24 1.71
C THR A 225 -18.11 14.98 0.96
N ASP A 226 -16.90 14.47 1.22
CA ASP A 226 -16.41 13.28 0.57
C ASP A 226 -16.94 12.00 1.20
N VAL A 227 -17.16 11.01 0.35
CA VAL A 227 -17.36 9.62 0.70
C VAL A 227 -16.18 8.85 0.16
N MET A 228 -15.31 8.42 1.06
CA MET A 228 -14.13 7.63 0.76
C MET A 228 -14.48 6.14 0.72
N LEU A 229 -13.74 5.34 -0.06
CA LEU A 229 -13.89 3.89 -0.07
C LEU A 229 -12.53 3.22 0.09
N THR A 230 -12.47 2.19 0.93
CA THR A 230 -11.31 1.30 1.08
C THR A 230 -11.71 -0.16 0.93
N VAL A 231 -10.86 -0.93 0.25
CA VAL A 231 -11.04 -2.37 0.01
C VAL A 231 -9.83 -3.18 0.47
N GLN A 232 -8.72 -2.49 0.75
CA GLN A 232 -7.49 -3.14 1.19
C GLN A 232 -7.67 -3.70 2.59
N PRO A 233 -7.04 -4.85 2.90
CA PRO A 233 -7.08 -5.40 4.25
C PRO A 233 -6.44 -4.48 5.30
N PHE A 234 -7.08 -4.34 6.46
CA PHE A 234 -6.61 -3.46 7.54
C PHE A 234 -5.23 -3.78 8.12
N HIS A 235 -4.70 -4.96 7.85
CA HIS A 235 -3.32 -5.26 8.24
C HIS A 235 -2.27 -4.56 7.37
N TYR A 236 -2.66 -3.84 6.30
CA TYR A 236 -1.83 -2.89 5.55
C TYR A 236 -2.06 -1.46 6.04
N ILE A 237 -1.18 -0.55 5.62
CA ILE A 237 -1.30 0.86 6.02
C ILE A 237 -2.47 1.57 5.33
N ASP A 238 -2.89 1.10 4.14
CA ASP A 238 -3.85 1.80 3.29
C ASP A 238 -5.19 2.07 3.96
N PRO A 239 -5.93 1.10 4.51
CA PRO A 239 -7.18 1.41 5.20
C PRO A 239 -6.96 2.19 6.50
N GLN A 240 -5.80 2.03 7.15
CA GLN A 240 -5.48 2.76 8.37
C GLN A 240 -5.30 4.26 8.06
N TRP A 241 -4.56 4.64 7.00
CA TRP A 241 -4.47 6.05 6.64
C TRP A 241 -5.80 6.62 6.11
N ASN A 242 -6.67 5.80 5.47
CA ASN A 242 -8.04 6.22 5.14
C ASN A 242 -8.83 6.59 6.40
N VAL A 243 -8.70 5.81 7.48
CA VAL A 243 -9.35 6.10 8.77
C VAL A 243 -8.91 7.45 9.32
N VAL A 244 -7.61 7.71 9.47
CA VAL A 244 -7.13 8.99 10.05
C VAL A 244 -7.43 10.18 9.14
N SER A 245 -7.39 10.00 7.83
CA SER A 245 -7.73 11.06 6.87
C SER A 245 -9.23 11.40 6.90
N ALA A 246 -10.10 10.37 6.97
CA ALA A 246 -11.54 10.57 7.13
C ALA A 246 -11.89 11.26 8.45
N LEU A 247 -11.23 10.89 9.56
CA LEU A 247 -11.41 11.55 10.86
C LEU A 247 -11.04 13.04 10.80
N LEU A 248 -9.94 13.39 10.14
CA LEU A 248 -9.52 14.78 10.01
C LEU A 248 -10.44 15.57 9.09
N ALA A 249 -10.78 15.02 7.94
CA ALA A 249 -11.62 15.66 6.93
C ALA A 249 -13.09 15.77 7.36
N GLY A 250 -13.58 14.89 8.24
CA GLY A 250 -15.00 14.70 8.52
C GLY A 250 -15.72 13.93 7.41
N ALA A 251 -14.98 13.20 6.59
CA ALA A 251 -15.49 12.40 5.48
C ALA A 251 -16.10 11.08 5.97
N GLU A 252 -17.08 10.55 5.24
CA GLU A 252 -17.55 9.19 5.43
C GLU A 252 -16.55 8.22 4.82
N LEU A 253 -16.25 7.10 5.49
CA LEU A 253 -15.40 6.02 5.00
C LEU A 253 -16.23 4.74 4.85
N VAL A 254 -16.40 4.28 3.62
CA VAL A 254 -16.99 2.98 3.27
C VAL A 254 -15.88 1.94 3.26
N ILE A 255 -16.10 0.84 3.98
CA ILE A 255 -15.14 -0.24 4.17
C ILE A 255 -15.75 -1.50 3.59
N LEU A 256 -15.19 -1.97 2.46
CA LEU A 256 -15.58 -3.24 1.85
C LEU A 256 -14.81 -4.40 2.49
N ASP A 257 -15.37 -5.61 2.44
CA ASP A 257 -14.73 -6.82 2.95
C ASP A 257 -13.41 -7.11 2.21
N ARG A 258 -13.44 -7.00 0.89
CA ARG A 258 -12.30 -7.20 -0.01
C ARG A 258 -12.59 -6.65 -1.40
N PHE A 259 -11.59 -6.64 -2.26
CA PHE A 259 -11.74 -6.24 -3.65
C PHE A 259 -12.40 -7.34 -4.50
N HIS A 260 -13.52 -6.99 -5.16
CA HIS A 260 -14.22 -7.81 -6.13
C HIS A 260 -14.38 -7.02 -7.43
N PRO A 261 -13.59 -7.28 -8.48
CA PRO A 261 -13.62 -6.48 -9.70
C PRO A 261 -15.02 -6.37 -10.32
N SER A 262 -15.80 -7.47 -10.27
CA SER A 262 -17.13 -7.55 -10.89
C SER A 262 -18.22 -6.72 -10.21
N THR A 263 -18.09 -6.42 -8.93
CA THR A 263 -19.08 -5.67 -8.14
C THR A 263 -18.59 -4.30 -7.70
N PHE A 264 -17.31 -4.01 -7.87
CA PHE A 264 -16.66 -2.82 -7.32
C PHE A 264 -17.36 -1.51 -7.73
N TRP A 265 -17.57 -1.29 -9.03
CA TRP A 265 -18.21 -0.07 -9.52
C TRP A 265 -19.69 0.03 -9.14
N GLN A 266 -20.37 -1.11 -8.92
CA GLN A 266 -21.72 -1.10 -8.37
C GLN A 266 -21.70 -0.58 -6.93
N GLN A 267 -20.79 -1.08 -6.08
CA GLN A 267 -20.61 -0.61 -4.70
C GLN A 267 -20.22 0.87 -4.66
N VAL A 268 -19.32 1.32 -5.56
CA VAL A 268 -18.97 2.74 -5.71
C VAL A 268 -20.20 3.62 -5.94
N ARG A 269 -21.14 3.16 -6.79
CA ARG A 269 -22.41 3.89 -7.06
C ARG A 269 -23.36 3.83 -5.87
N ASP A 270 -23.57 2.65 -5.30
CA ASP A 270 -24.53 2.42 -4.21
C ASP A 270 -24.21 3.27 -2.98
N TYR A 271 -22.93 3.43 -2.68
CA TYR A 271 -22.45 4.25 -1.57
C TYR A 271 -22.20 5.72 -1.94
N ASN A 272 -22.43 6.14 -3.20
CA ASN A 272 -22.13 7.48 -3.68
C ASN A 272 -20.68 7.91 -3.43
N VAL A 273 -19.73 7.02 -3.62
CA VAL A 273 -18.31 7.27 -3.40
C VAL A 273 -17.81 8.42 -4.25
N THR A 274 -17.02 9.32 -3.64
CA THR A 274 -16.43 10.49 -4.31
C THR A 274 -14.92 10.34 -4.51
N TYR A 275 -14.27 9.49 -3.72
CA TYR A 275 -12.83 9.27 -3.76
C TYR A 275 -12.47 7.85 -3.31
N PHE A 276 -11.54 7.23 -4.00
CA PHE A 276 -10.91 5.98 -3.56
C PHE A 276 -9.47 5.87 -4.06
N TYR A 277 -8.75 4.92 -3.45
CA TYR A 277 -7.36 4.63 -3.79
C TYR A 277 -7.23 3.21 -4.32
N CYS A 278 -6.52 3.06 -5.45
CA CYS A 278 -6.22 1.77 -6.06
C CYS A 278 -4.76 1.36 -5.86
N LEU A 279 -4.52 0.07 -5.76
CA LEU A 279 -3.20 -0.52 -5.65
C LEU A 279 -2.93 -1.57 -6.71
N GLY A 280 -1.70 -1.64 -7.19
CA GLY A 280 -1.18 -2.73 -7.99
C GLY A 280 -2.07 -3.06 -9.21
N LEU A 281 -2.63 -4.27 -9.23
CA LEU A 281 -3.41 -4.78 -10.35
C LEU A 281 -4.86 -4.30 -10.41
N MET A 282 -5.36 -3.57 -9.40
CA MET A 282 -6.77 -3.16 -9.38
C MET A 282 -7.21 -2.41 -10.64
N PRO A 283 -6.47 -1.40 -11.17
CA PRO A 283 -6.87 -0.71 -12.40
C PRO A 283 -7.01 -1.66 -13.59
N THR A 284 -6.05 -2.55 -13.78
CA THR A 284 -6.05 -3.54 -14.87
C THR A 284 -7.20 -4.53 -14.74
N LEU A 285 -7.48 -5.04 -13.52
CA LEU A 285 -8.57 -5.98 -13.28
C LEU A 285 -9.94 -5.32 -13.50
N LEU A 286 -10.10 -4.05 -13.16
CA LEU A 286 -11.33 -3.30 -13.42
C LEU A 286 -11.55 -3.14 -14.93
N LEU A 287 -10.51 -2.84 -15.72
CA LEU A 287 -10.61 -2.73 -17.18
C LEU A 287 -10.98 -4.06 -17.85
N LYS A 288 -10.59 -5.20 -17.29
CA LYS A 288 -10.95 -6.53 -17.80
C LYS A 288 -12.44 -6.89 -17.59
N MET A 289 -13.15 -6.17 -16.72
CA MET A 289 -14.59 -6.38 -16.56
C MET A 289 -15.34 -5.93 -17.81
N PRO A 290 -16.42 -6.64 -18.21
CA PRO A 290 -17.24 -6.22 -19.36
C PRO A 290 -17.72 -4.78 -19.21
N PRO A 291 -17.79 -3.99 -20.31
CA PRO A 291 -18.41 -2.67 -20.27
C PRO A 291 -19.87 -2.74 -19.80
N SER A 292 -20.29 -1.73 -19.05
CA SER A 292 -21.64 -1.58 -18.51
C SER A 292 -22.27 -0.27 -19.00
N ALA A 293 -23.60 -0.26 -19.17
CA ALA A 293 -24.35 0.97 -19.43
C ALA A 293 -24.28 1.97 -18.27
N ASP A 294 -23.82 1.52 -17.10
CA ASP A 294 -23.64 2.33 -15.90
C ASP A 294 -22.18 2.80 -15.70
N ASP A 295 -21.26 2.41 -16.59
CA ASP A 295 -19.94 3.01 -16.63
C ASP A 295 -20.09 4.54 -16.82
N GLY A 296 -19.29 5.33 -16.13
CA GLY A 296 -19.42 6.79 -16.11
C GLY A 296 -20.56 7.36 -15.25
N ARG A 297 -21.42 6.53 -14.65
CA ARG A 297 -22.49 6.97 -13.73
C ARG A 297 -22.06 6.87 -12.28
N SER A 298 -21.07 7.66 -11.88
CA SER A 298 -20.61 7.70 -10.49
C SER A 298 -20.49 9.13 -9.98
N ARG A 299 -20.30 9.30 -8.67
CA ARG A 299 -19.97 10.58 -8.06
C ARG A 299 -18.48 10.74 -7.79
N VAL A 300 -17.68 9.83 -8.28
CA VAL A 300 -16.23 9.85 -8.08
C VAL A 300 -15.65 11.10 -8.75
N ARG A 301 -14.99 11.93 -7.97
CA ARG A 301 -14.31 13.14 -8.45
C ARG A 301 -12.84 12.92 -8.73
N ALA A 302 -12.25 11.89 -8.12
CA ALA A 302 -10.87 11.52 -8.32
C ALA A 302 -10.61 10.08 -7.84
N VAL A 303 -9.76 9.37 -8.57
CA VAL A 303 -9.13 8.13 -8.14
C VAL A 303 -7.64 8.41 -7.99
N GLN A 304 -7.04 8.08 -6.85
CA GLN A 304 -5.59 7.97 -6.77
C GLN A 304 -5.17 6.52 -6.88
N ALA A 305 -4.07 6.25 -7.57
CA ALA A 305 -3.56 4.91 -7.67
C ALA A 305 -2.03 4.90 -7.64
N SER A 306 -1.45 3.85 -7.10
CA SER A 306 -0.03 3.55 -7.29
C SER A 306 0.16 2.54 -8.39
N ALA A 307 1.06 2.87 -9.32
CA ALA A 307 1.38 2.07 -10.50
C ALA A 307 0.22 1.96 -11.50
N ILE A 308 -0.28 3.10 -11.97
CA ILE A 308 -1.19 3.14 -13.14
C ILE A 308 -0.36 2.74 -14.37
N PRO A 309 -0.71 1.65 -15.09
CA PRO A 309 -0.01 1.35 -16.32
C PRO A 309 -0.17 2.52 -17.31
N ALA A 310 0.94 3.13 -17.72
CA ALA A 310 0.92 4.36 -18.53
C ALA A 310 0.07 4.23 -19.80
N ALA A 311 0.17 3.08 -20.48
CA ALA A 311 -0.61 2.79 -21.69
C ALA A 311 -2.12 2.60 -21.44
N LEU A 312 -2.53 2.23 -20.22
CA LEU A 312 -3.94 2.03 -19.86
C LEU A 312 -4.58 3.27 -19.21
N HIS A 313 -3.78 4.27 -18.85
CA HIS A 313 -4.26 5.42 -18.07
C HIS A 313 -5.41 6.15 -18.77
N ARG A 314 -5.25 6.51 -20.04
CA ARG A 314 -6.31 7.15 -20.83
C ARG A 314 -7.57 6.29 -20.94
N THR A 315 -7.43 4.99 -21.15
CA THR A 315 -8.55 4.05 -21.27
C THR A 315 -9.35 3.95 -19.96
N LEU A 316 -8.65 4.01 -18.79
CA LEU A 316 -9.32 4.07 -17.49
C LEU A 316 -10.24 5.29 -17.38
N GLU A 317 -9.73 6.46 -17.74
CA GLU A 317 -10.49 7.71 -17.66
C GLU A 317 -11.64 7.77 -18.65
N GLU A 318 -11.40 7.38 -19.90
CA GLU A 318 -12.43 7.35 -20.95
C GLU A 318 -13.59 6.42 -20.60
N ARG A 319 -13.29 5.25 -20.00
CA ARG A 319 -14.30 4.28 -19.63
C ARG A 319 -15.26 4.78 -18.55
N TRP A 320 -14.73 5.39 -17.50
CA TRP A 320 -15.55 5.77 -16.34
C TRP A 320 -15.83 7.26 -16.23
N GLY A 321 -15.21 8.08 -17.08
CA GLY A 321 -15.36 9.53 -17.05
C GLY A 321 -14.82 10.15 -15.77
N VAL A 322 -13.81 9.54 -15.16
CA VAL A 322 -13.23 9.93 -13.87
C VAL A 322 -11.73 10.11 -14.02
N PRO A 323 -11.14 11.20 -13.50
CA PRO A 323 -9.70 11.39 -13.54
C PRO A 323 -8.95 10.46 -12.57
N TRP A 324 -7.86 9.85 -13.05
CA TRP A 324 -6.98 8.97 -12.31
C TRP A 324 -5.62 9.64 -12.10
N PHE A 325 -5.18 9.72 -10.87
CA PHE A 325 -3.96 10.42 -10.49
C PHE A 325 -2.94 9.44 -9.93
N GLU A 326 -1.75 9.45 -10.51
CA GLU A 326 -0.63 8.68 -9.95
C GLU A 326 -0.26 9.21 -8.58
N ALA A 327 0.02 8.29 -7.65
CA ALA A 327 0.51 8.57 -6.32
C ALA A 327 1.59 7.56 -5.94
N TYR A 328 2.58 8.02 -5.20
CA TYR A 328 3.67 7.18 -4.72
C TYR A 328 3.83 7.30 -3.22
N GLY A 329 4.05 6.17 -2.60
CA GLY A 329 4.34 6.03 -1.18
C GLY A 329 4.72 4.59 -0.83
N MET A 330 5.16 4.40 0.39
CA MET A 330 5.51 3.09 0.92
C MET A 330 5.29 3.04 2.43
N THR A 331 5.30 1.85 3.01
CA THR A 331 5.06 1.68 4.44
C THR A 331 6.02 2.51 5.30
N GLU A 332 7.25 2.63 4.88
CA GLU A 332 8.31 3.35 5.58
C GLU A 332 8.12 4.88 5.59
N THR A 333 7.34 5.41 4.62
CA THR A 333 7.30 6.86 4.38
C THR A 333 5.88 7.43 4.32
N GLY A 334 4.88 6.61 4.06
CA GLY A 334 3.46 7.02 3.95
C GLY A 334 3.11 7.50 2.55
N ALA A 335 2.66 8.75 2.41
CA ALA A 335 2.25 9.36 1.15
C ALA A 335 3.28 10.44 0.74
N ASP A 336 4.00 10.24 -0.35
CA ASP A 336 5.19 11.01 -0.68
C ASP A 336 5.09 11.89 -1.91
N LEU A 337 4.66 11.31 -3.04
CA LEU A 337 4.56 11.99 -4.32
C LEU A 337 3.15 11.87 -4.87
N TYR A 338 2.74 12.83 -5.69
CA TYR A 338 1.43 12.82 -6.33
C TYR A 338 1.42 13.69 -7.58
N VAL A 339 0.53 13.37 -8.51
CA VAL A 339 0.16 14.25 -9.61
C VAL A 339 -0.92 15.21 -9.13
N ASP A 340 -0.68 16.51 -9.31
CA ASP A 340 -1.66 17.55 -8.99
C ASP A 340 -2.68 17.72 -10.13
N THR A 341 -3.87 18.22 -9.79
CA THR A 341 -4.95 18.48 -10.77
C THR A 341 -4.52 19.46 -11.88
N CYS A 342 -3.67 20.43 -11.58
CA CYS A 342 -3.20 21.39 -12.55
C CYS A 342 -2.18 20.82 -13.56
N GLU A 343 -1.59 19.66 -13.28
CA GLU A 343 -0.63 18.98 -14.15
C GLU A 343 -1.23 17.72 -14.80
N HIS A 344 -2.44 17.32 -14.41
CA HIS A 344 -3.04 16.04 -14.76
C HIS A 344 -3.12 15.80 -16.27
N ASP A 345 -3.73 16.73 -17.01
CA ASP A 345 -3.94 16.57 -18.47
C ASP A 345 -2.61 16.44 -19.24
N GLU A 346 -1.58 17.15 -18.79
CA GLU A 346 -0.24 17.08 -19.38
C GLU A 346 0.46 15.75 -19.09
N LEU A 347 0.19 15.18 -17.88
CA LEU A 347 0.87 13.98 -17.39
C LEU A 347 0.09 12.69 -17.65
N LEU A 348 -1.10 12.77 -18.24
CA LEU A 348 -1.93 11.60 -18.55
C LEU A 348 -1.20 10.59 -19.45
N GLY A 349 -0.96 9.39 -18.92
CA GLY A 349 -0.23 8.33 -19.63
C GLY A 349 1.29 8.51 -19.71
N SER A 350 1.86 9.50 -19.01
CA SER A 350 3.31 9.74 -19.01
C SER A 350 4.10 8.82 -18.09
N GLY A 351 3.43 8.14 -17.11
CA GLY A 351 4.08 7.39 -16.03
C GLY A 351 4.79 8.28 -15.00
N SER A 352 4.46 9.58 -14.97
CA SER A 352 5.01 10.50 -13.97
C SER A 352 4.40 10.23 -12.60
N LEU A 353 5.23 10.22 -11.55
CA LEU A 353 4.81 10.22 -10.15
C LEU A 353 4.41 11.63 -9.66
N GLY A 354 4.51 12.65 -10.50
CA GLY A 354 4.28 14.03 -10.14
C GLY A 354 5.39 14.62 -9.30
N ARG A 355 5.02 15.31 -8.21
CA ARG A 355 5.91 16.07 -7.34
C ARG A 355 5.84 15.62 -5.90
N PRO A 356 6.86 15.94 -5.08
CA PRO A 356 6.77 15.71 -3.65
C PRO A 356 5.60 16.50 -3.04
N ARG A 357 4.90 15.89 -2.08
CA ARG A 357 3.87 16.53 -1.27
C ARG A 357 4.45 17.67 -0.42
N SER A 358 3.61 18.54 0.11
CA SER A 358 4.02 19.72 0.86
C SER A 358 4.97 19.44 2.03
N HIS A 359 4.81 18.29 2.69
CA HIS A 359 5.62 17.85 3.82
C HIS A 359 6.84 17.00 3.46
N ARG A 360 7.07 16.74 2.15
CA ARG A 360 8.10 15.80 1.69
C ARG A 360 9.13 16.50 0.81
N ASP A 361 10.38 16.18 1.03
CA ASP A 361 11.49 16.51 0.14
C ASP A 361 11.97 15.24 -0.57
N ALA A 362 12.29 15.34 -1.86
CA ALA A 362 12.73 14.22 -2.69
C ALA A 362 13.93 14.60 -3.53
N ARG A 363 14.87 13.67 -3.68
CA ARG A 363 16.01 13.83 -4.59
C ARG A 363 16.34 12.50 -5.27
N VAL A 364 16.87 12.60 -6.48
CA VAL A 364 17.42 11.47 -7.23
C VAL A 364 18.94 11.61 -7.21
N VAL A 365 19.64 10.55 -6.78
CA VAL A 365 21.10 10.60 -6.60
C VAL A 365 21.76 9.40 -7.28
N ASP A 366 22.99 9.63 -7.74
CA ASP A 366 23.86 8.60 -8.29
C ASP A 366 24.46 7.67 -7.20
N ALA A 367 25.31 6.74 -7.61
CA ALA A 367 25.98 5.82 -6.69
C ALA A 367 26.95 6.52 -5.71
N ALA A 368 27.43 7.70 -6.04
CA ALA A 368 28.29 8.52 -5.17
C ALA A 368 27.46 9.42 -4.22
N GLY A 369 26.13 9.40 -4.33
CA GLY A 369 25.21 10.22 -3.54
C GLY A 369 25.08 11.65 -4.05
N GLN A 370 25.60 11.95 -5.24
CA GLN A 370 25.46 13.26 -5.89
C GLN A 370 24.09 13.33 -6.61
N GLN A 371 23.53 14.54 -6.65
CA GLN A 371 22.26 14.74 -7.33
C GLN A 371 22.41 14.52 -8.83
N CYS A 372 21.57 13.67 -9.41
CA CYS A 372 21.50 13.40 -10.85
C CYS A 372 21.05 14.64 -11.63
N ALA A 373 21.55 14.78 -12.86
CA ALA A 373 21.04 15.77 -13.80
C ALA A 373 19.61 15.39 -14.28
N PRO A 374 18.83 16.36 -14.79
CA PRO A 374 17.51 16.05 -15.35
C PRO A 374 17.58 14.98 -16.43
N GLY A 375 16.71 13.96 -16.30
CA GLY A 375 16.65 12.79 -17.18
C GLY A 375 17.53 11.62 -16.77
N GLU A 376 18.54 11.83 -15.93
CA GLU A 376 19.39 10.75 -15.44
C GLU A 376 18.66 9.90 -14.39
N VAL A 377 18.89 8.58 -14.45
CA VAL A 377 18.32 7.60 -13.51
C VAL A 377 19.24 7.44 -12.32
N GLY A 378 18.67 7.57 -11.12
CA GLY A 378 19.38 7.38 -9.86
C GLY A 378 18.47 6.86 -8.76
N GLN A 379 19.01 6.73 -7.56
CA GLN A 379 18.25 6.30 -6.38
C GLN A 379 17.34 7.42 -5.89
N LEU A 380 16.05 7.11 -5.70
CA LEU A 380 15.10 8.01 -5.04
C LEU A 380 15.36 8.02 -3.54
N ARG A 381 15.57 9.21 -2.99
CA ARG A 381 15.68 9.45 -1.55
C ARG A 381 14.63 10.44 -1.10
N LEU A 382 14.06 10.21 0.08
CA LEU A 382 13.00 11.02 0.67
C LEU A 382 13.40 11.56 2.03
N ARG A 383 12.92 12.77 2.37
CA ARG A 383 13.12 13.39 3.68
C ARG A 383 11.89 14.22 4.05
N GLY A 384 11.62 14.34 5.34
CA GLY A 384 10.54 15.15 5.90
C GLY A 384 9.90 14.51 7.14
N PRO A 385 8.90 15.17 7.74
CA PRO A 385 8.17 14.63 8.88
C PRO A 385 7.35 13.39 8.51
N GLY A 386 7.03 12.55 9.49
CA GLY A 386 6.20 11.36 9.29
C GLY A 386 6.90 10.20 8.57
N LEU A 387 8.23 10.12 8.54
CA LEU A 387 8.96 8.91 8.17
C LEU A 387 8.94 7.91 9.32
N MET A 388 9.06 6.60 9.02
CA MET A 388 9.29 5.59 10.06
C MET A 388 10.47 5.95 10.95
N ARG A 389 10.46 5.51 12.20
CA ARG A 389 11.58 5.71 13.14
C ARG A 389 12.73 4.73 12.90
N GLY A 390 12.51 3.70 12.11
CA GLY A 390 13.44 2.64 11.78
C GLY A 390 12.76 1.28 11.75
N TYR A 391 13.57 0.24 11.61
CA TYR A 391 13.10 -1.15 11.65
C TYR A 391 13.23 -1.71 13.07
N PHE A 392 12.17 -2.28 13.60
CA PHE A 392 12.13 -2.84 14.95
C PHE A 392 13.14 -3.99 15.10
N ASN A 393 13.94 -3.93 16.15
CA ASN A 393 15.03 -4.87 16.45
C ASN A 393 16.03 -5.11 15.30
N ASP A 394 16.18 -4.15 14.38
CA ASP A 394 17.12 -4.23 13.25
C ASP A 394 17.85 -2.88 13.07
N ALA A 395 18.80 -2.62 13.96
CA ALA A 395 19.60 -1.39 13.92
C ALA A 395 20.43 -1.29 12.64
N ALA A 396 20.97 -2.41 12.15
CA ALA A 396 21.78 -2.42 10.93
C ALA A 396 20.95 -2.06 9.70
N ALA A 397 19.73 -2.62 9.55
CA ALA A 397 18.83 -2.24 8.47
C ALA A 397 18.35 -0.79 8.61
N THR A 398 18.18 -0.30 9.84
CA THR A 398 17.81 1.10 10.09
C THR A 398 18.93 2.04 9.65
N GLU A 399 20.17 1.78 10.05
CA GLU A 399 21.34 2.57 9.64
C GLU A 399 21.52 2.56 8.12
N ALA A 400 21.38 1.41 7.49
CA ALA A 400 21.47 1.28 6.02
C ALA A 400 20.34 2.00 5.28
N ALA A 401 19.18 2.20 5.92
CA ALA A 401 18.03 2.87 5.31
C ALA A 401 18.12 4.39 5.33
N PHE A 402 19.02 4.99 6.11
CA PHE A 402 19.12 6.45 6.25
C PHE A 402 20.56 6.94 6.07
N THR A 403 20.72 8.09 5.41
CA THR A 403 21.97 8.85 5.35
C THR A 403 21.64 10.33 5.49
N ASP A 404 22.20 11.02 6.47
CA ASP A 404 22.01 12.45 6.72
C ASP A 404 20.52 12.87 6.74
N GLY A 405 19.66 12.04 7.34
CA GLY A 405 18.22 12.26 7.44
C GLY A 405 17.44 11.97 6.15
N TRP A 406 18.08 11.44 5.11
CA TRP A 406 17.44 10.99 3.89
C TRP A 406 17.18 9.49 3.95
N PHE A 407 15.93 9.11 3.76
CA PHE A 407 15.51 7.72 3.64
C PHE A 407 15.80 7.19 2.23
N HIS A 408 16.39 6.01 2.14
CA HIS A 408 16.67 5.29 0.90
C HIS A 408 15.50 4.39 0.55
N THR A 409 14.74 4.76 -0.46
CA THR A 409 13.53 3.99 -0.84
C THR A 409 13.86 2.61 -1.44
N GLY A 410 15.07 2.45 -1.97
CA GLY A 410 15.44 1.30 -2.78
C GLY A 410 14.84 1.33 -4.19
N ASP A 411 14.09 2.37 -4.51
CA ASP A 411 13.51 2.61 -5.82
C ASP A 411 14.41 3.54 -6.64
N LEU A 412 14.39 3.35 -7.96
CA LEU A 412 15.05 4.19 -8.94
C LEU A 412 14.06 5.16 -9.54
N ALA A 413 14.50 6.38 -9.78
CA ALA A 413 13.71 7.42 -10.41
C ALA A 413 14.59 8.28 -11.32
N SER A 414 13.94 9.06 -12.17
CA SER A 414 14.53 10.22 -12.84
C SER A 414 13.69 11.46 -12.54
N VAL A 415 14.29 12.63 -12.65
CA VAL A 415 13.59 13.91 -12.52
C VAL A 415 13.72 14.66 -13.83
N ASP A 416 12.63 15.28 -14.32
CA ASP A 416 12.70 16.12 -15.51
C ASP A 416 13.16 17.57 -15.18
N SER A 417 13.33 18.39 -16.20
CA SER A 417 13.74 19.80 -16.05
C SER A 417 12.68 20.65 -15.30
N SER A 418 11.45 20.17 -15.20
CA SER A 418 10.35 20.81 -14.46
C SER A 418 10.28 20.35 -13.00
N GLY A 419 11.11 19.36 -12.59
CA GLY A 419 11.11 18.79 -11.24
C GLY A 419 10.06 17.71 -11.00
N ARG A 420 9.48 17.10 -12.04
CA ARG A 420 8.57 15.97 -11.97
C ARG A 420 9.37 14.68 -11.91
N LEU A 421 8.93 13.74 -11.07
CA LEU A 421 9.60 12.46 -10.88
C LEU A 421 8.94 11.37 -11.72
N TYR A 422 9.75 10.42 -12.16
CA TYR A 422 9.34 9.26 -12.94
C TYR A 422 9.93 8.01 -12.32
N TYR A 423 9.09 7.00 -12.06
CA TYR A 423 9.54 5.71 -11.55
C TYR A 423 10.36 4.96 -12.62
N ARG A 424 11.47 4.35 -12.19
CA ARG A 424 12.39 3.62 -13.09
C ARG A 424 12.70 2.20 -12.60
N GLY A 425 11.88 1.70 -11.68
CA GLY A 425 12.03 0.34 -11.13
C GLY A 425 12.69 0.31 -9.77
N ARG A 426 13.07 -0.87 -9.33
CA ARG A 426 13.80 -1.09 -8.08
C ARG A 426 15.27 -1.38 -8.32
N THR A 427 16.12 -0.91 -7.44
CA THR A 427 17.58 -1.14 -7.52
C THR A 427 17.92 -2.64 -7.62
N LYS A 428 17.17 -3.49 -6.92
CA LYS A 428 17.38 -4.94 -6.90
C LYS A 428 16.71 -5.71 -8.04
N ASP A 429 15.71 -5.08 -8.72
CA ASP A 429 15.01 -5.68 -9.85
C ASP A 429 15.58 -5.17 -11.19
N MET A 430 16.70 -4.45 -11.13
CA MET A 430 17.45 -4.01 -12.27
C MET A 430 18.26 -5.16 -12.85
N ILE A 431 18.10 -5.42 -14.12
CA ILE A 431 18.84 -6.44 -14.86
C ILE A 431 20.04 -5.78 -15.54
N ARG A 432 21.25 -6.23 -15.23
CA ARG A 432 22.50 -5.66 -15.74
C ARG A 432 23.04 -6.46 -16.90
N ARG A 433 22.58 -6.15 -18.10
CA ARG A 433 22.90 -6.88 -19.33
C ARG A 433 23.98 -6.15 -20.15
N SER A 434 25.16 -6.69 -20.24
CA SER A 434 26.26 -6.13 -21.07
C SER A 434 26.54 -4.66 -20.81
N GLY A 435 26.42 -4.20 -19.56
CA GLY A 435 26.62 -2.80 -19.18
C GLY A 435 25.36 -1.92 -19.26
N GLU A 436 24.28 -2.43 -19.86
CA GLU A 436 22.97 -1.76 -19.87
C GLU A 436 22.16 -2.10 -18.63
N ASN A 437 21.42 -1.12 -18.12
CA ASN A 437 20.50 -1.30 -17.01
C ASN A 437 19.06 -1.41 -17.54
N ILE A 438 18.45 -2.58 -17.38
CA ILE A 438 17.08 -2.87 -17.83
C ILE A 438 16.17 -2.87 -16.62
N SER A 439 15.15 -2.02 -16.63
CA SER A 439 14.10 -2.07 -15.62
C SER A 439 13.14 -3.23 -15.91
N ALA A 440 13.08 -4.21 -15.01
CA ALA A 440 12.14 -5.31 -15.13
C ALA A 440 10.68 -4.81 -15.25
N ASN A 441 10.31 -3.76 -14.50
CA ASN A 441 8.97 -3.17 -14.54
C ASN A 441 8.64 -2.57 -15.92
N GLU A 442 9.59 -1.90 -16.58
CA GLU A 442 9.37 -1.34 -17.93
C GLU A 442 9.05 -2.44 -18.93
N VAL A 443 9.71 -3.58 -18.81
CA VAL A 443 9.43 -4.74 -19.66
C VAL A 443 8.08 -5.36 -19.31
N GLU A 444 7.78 -5.52 -18.01
CA GLU A 444 6.49 -6.06 -17.53
C GLU A 444 5.30 -5.21 -17.99
N ASP A 445 5.43 -3.88 -17.95
CA ASP A 445 4.39 -2.96 -18.41
C ASP A 445 4.07 -3.17 -19.89
N VAL A 446 5.07 -3.36 -20.73
CA VAL A 446 4.89 -3.64 -22.16
C VAL A 446 4.27 -5.02 -22.39
N LEU A 447 4.75 -6.04 -21.65
CA LEU A 447 4.21 -7.40 -21.76
C LEU A 447 2.73 -7.48 -21.36
N ALA A 448 2.32 -6.70 -20.36
CA ALA A 448 0.93 -6.63 -19.88
C ALA A 448 -0.06 -6.02 -20.90
N LEU A 449 0.43 -5.37 -21.96
CA LEU A 449 -0.41 -4.84 -23.05
C LEU A 449 -0.90 -5.93 -23.99
N HIS A 450 -0.22 -7.09 -24.02
CA HIS A 450 -0.64 -8.17 -24.89
C HIS A 450 -1.96 -8.79 -24.39
N PRO A 451 -2.98 -8.97 -25.26
CA PRO A 451 -4.32 -9.39 -24.84
C PRO A 451 -4.36 -10.76 -24.17
N GLU A 452 -3.43 -11.66 -24.50
CA GLU A 452 -3.35 -13.01 -23.94
C GLU A 452 -2.51 -13.07 -22.66
N VAL A 453 -1.83 -11.99 -22.25
CA VAL A 453 -1.06 -11.93 -21.02
C VAL A 453 -1.92 -11.39 -19.88
N GLU A 454 -2.15 -12.22 -18.86
CA GLU A 454 -2.89 -11.82 -17.66
C GLU A 454 -1.99 -11.06 -16.69
N LEU A 455 -0.76 -11.53 -16.53
CA LEU A 455 0.25 -10.92 -15.68
C LEU A 455 1.63 -11.34 -16.21
N ALA A 456 2.59 -10.43 -16.15
CA ALA A 456 3.98 -10.71 -16.45
C ALA A 456 4.89 -10.48 -15.23
N ALA A 457 5.96 -11.25 -15.14
CA ALA A 457 7.04 -11.01 -14.20
C ALA A 457 8.38 -11.21 -14.89
N VAL A 458 9.27 -10.23 -14.79
CA VAL A 458 10.59 -10.27 -15.40
C VAL A 458 11.66 -10.28 -14.32
N VAL A 459 12.60 -11.22 -14.43
CA VAL A 459 13.69 -11.42 -13.47
C VAL A 459 15.03 -11.53 -14.17
N ALA A 460 16.08 -11.17 -13.44
CA ALA A 460 17.45 -11.42 -13.89
C ALA A 460 17.82 -12.89 -13.73
N VAL A 461 18.47 -13.44 -14.73
CA VAL A 461 19.16 -14.74 -14.66
C VAL A 461 20.64 -14.55 -15.01
N PRO A 462 21.57 -15.25 -14.35
CA PRO A 462 23.00 -15.15 -14.68
C PRO A 462 23.30 -15.59 -16.12
N ASP A 463 24.15 -14.83 -16.81
CA ASP A 463 24.69 -15.17 -18.15
C ASP A 463 26.20 -14.98 -18.17
N GLU A 464 26.94 -15.99 -18.67
CA GLU A 464 28.42 -15.99 -18.63
C GLU A 464 29.06 -14.88 -19.47
N LEU A 465 28.39 -14.45 -20.54
CA LEU A 465 28.91 -13.42 -21.47
C LEU A 465 28.42 -12.02 -21.15
N ARG A 466 27.20 -11.93 -20.66
CA ARG A 466 26.49 -10.64 -20.52
C ARG A 466 26.33 -10.18 -19.08
N GLY A 467 26.75 -11.01 -18.12
CA GLY A 467 26.52 -10.82 -16.69
C GLY A 467 25.14 -11.30 -16.29
N GLU A 468 24.11 -10.67 -16.81
CA GLU A 468 22.71 -11.07 -16.60
C GLU A 468 21.93 -11.03 -17.91
N GLU A 469 20.87 -11.82 -17.99
CA GLU A 469 19.85 -11.82 -19.03
C GLU A 469 18.44 -11.73 -18.43
N ALA A 470 17.48 -11.25 -19.22
CA ALA A 470 16.10 -11.17 -18.81
C ALA A 470 15.35 -12.47 -19.09
N LEU A 471 14.66 -12.98 -18.06
CA LEU A 471 13.69 -14.07 -18.13
C LEU A 471 12.30 -13.53 -17.85
N ALA A 472 11.37 -13.62 -18.81
CA ALA A 472 9.98 -13.26 -18.66
C ALA A 472 9.13 -14.48 -18.32
N TYR A 473 8.38 -14.39 -17.23
CA TYR A 473 7.28 -15.29 -16.89
C TYR A 473 5.97 -14.65 -17.34
N LEU A 474 5.16 -15.39 -18.08
CA LEU A 474 3.85 -14.95 -18.54
C LEU A 474 2.76 -15.81 -17.90
N LEU A 475 1.90 -15.21 -17.11
CA LEU A 475 0.65 -15.82 -16.68
C LEU A 475 -0.37 -15.61 -17.79
N VAL A 476 -0.87 -16.70 -18.33
CA VAL A 476 -1.86 -16.70 -19.42
C VAL A 476 -3.10 -17.50 -18.99
N PRO A 477 -4.31 -17.12 -19.45
CA PRO A 477 -5.49 -17.91 -19.17
C PRO A 477 -5.30 -19.35 -19.69
N PRO A 478 -5.79 -20.37 -18.98
CA PRO A 478 -5.71 -21.75 -19.46
C PRO A 478 -6.43 -21.90 -20.80
N VAL A 479 -5.70 -22.28 -21.84
CA VAL A 479 -6.28 -22.62 -23.14
C VAL A 479 -6.83 -24.05 -23.03
N GLY A 480 -8.17 -24.19 -22.97
CA GLY A 480 -8.84 -25.49 -22.93
C GLY A 480 -9.10 -26.04 -21.53
N SER A 481 -10.25 -26.67 -21.39
CA SER A 481 -10.96 -27.06 -20.17
C SER A 481 -10.30 -28.20 -19.37
N ALA A 482 -9.07 -28.08 -18.89
CA ALA A 482 -8.53 -28.98 -17.89
C ALA A 482 -7.70 -28.23 -16.85
N PRO A 483 -8.04 -28.27 -15.54
CA PRO A 483 -7.16 -27.77 -14.49
C PRO A 483 -5.88 -28.63 -14.45
N GLY A 484 -4.73 -28.00 -14.70
CA GLY A 484 -3.41 -28.65 -14.65
C GLY A 484 -2.89 -29.16 -15.99
N GLY A 485 -3.43 -28.73 -17.12
CA GLY A 485 -2.89 -29.02 -18.45
C GLY A 485 -1.67 -28.15 -18.75
N SER A 486 -0.47 -28.76 -18.84
CA SER A 486 0.71 -28.11 -19.42
C SER A 486 0.36 -27.67 -20.85
N HIS A 487 0.59 -26.40 -21.19
CA HIS A 487 0.51 -25.93 -22.58
C HIS A 487 1.39 -26.84 -23.47
N ASP A 488 0.85 -27.23 -24.63
CA ASP A 488 1.69 -27.89 -25.62
C ASP A 488 2.85 -26.96 -25.97
N ARG A 489 4.07 -27.52 -26.08
CA ARG A 489 5.28 -26.74 -26.39
C ARG A 489 5.14 -25.91 -27.66
N GLU A 490 4.36 -26.37 -28.62
CA GLU A 490 4.14 -25.65 -29.88
C GLU A 490 3.18 -24.46 -29.67
N GLU A 491 2.06 -24.66 -29.00
CA GLU A 491 1.12 -23.57 -28.64
C GLU A 491 1.82 -22.51 -27.77
N ALA A 492 2.59 -22.96 -26.79
CA ALA A 492 3.39 -22.07 -25.94
C ALA A 492 4.41 -21.26 -26.75
N ARG A 493 5.06 -21.87 -27.75
CA ARG A 493 6.00 -21.19 -28.63
C ARG A 493 5.32 -20.15 -29.53
N GLU A 494 4.15 -20.47 -30.07
CA GLU A 494 3.37 -19.54 -30.89
C GLU A 494 2.97 -18.29 -30.07
N LEU A 495 2.46 -18.48 -28.87
CA LEU A 495 2.10 -17.38 -27.97
C LEU A 495 3.32 -16.54 -27.59
N ILE A 496 4.42 -17.19 -27.17
CA ILE A 496 5.66 -16.48 -26.83
C ILE A 496 6.16 -15.67 -28.03
N THR A 497 6.07 -16.22 -29.25
CA THR A 497 6.49 -15.51 -30.46
C THR A 497 5.63 -14.28 -30.73
N SER A 498 4.31 -14.37 -30.50
CA SER A 498 3.38 -13.25 -30.61
C SER A 498 3.73 -12.14 -29.61
N VAL A 499 3.90 -12.51 -28.31
CA VAL A 499 4.25 -11.58 -27.23
C VAL A 499 5.61 -10.93 -27.47
N LEU A 500 6.62 -11.73 -27.89
CA LEU A 500 7.96 -11.25 -28.21
C LEU A 500 7.93 -10.24 -29.35
N THR A 501 7.15 -10.51 -30.40
CA THR A 501 7.01 -9.61 -31.55
C THR A 501 6.41 -8.27 -31.12
N ALA A 502 5.35 -8.30 -30.32
CA ALA A 502 4.75 -7.09 -29.76
C ALA A 502 5.72 -6.32 -28.85
N CYS A 503 6.43 -7.03 -28.00
CA CYS A 503 7.43 -6.47 -27.09
C CYS A 503 8.61 -5.80 -27.87
N ALA A 504 9.09 -6.44 -28.92
CA ALA A 504 10.19 -5.92 -29.75
C ALA A 504 9.79 -4.69 -30.59
N ALA A 505 8.50 -4.46 -30.82
CA ALA A 505 8.02 -3.25 -31.48
C ALA A 505 8.07 -2.02 -30.56
N GLU A 506 7.97 -2.21 -29.24
CA GLU A 506 7.85 -1.14 -28.24
C GLU A 506 9.17 -0.89 -27.48
N LEU A 507 10.01 -1.92 -27.31
CA LEU A 507 11.23 -1.85 -26.50
C LEU A 507 12.50 -1.83 -27.35
N ALA A 508 13.52 -1.17 -26.84
CA ALA A 508 14.87 -1.29 -27.39
C ALA A 508 15.32 -2.77 -27.37
N TYR A 509 16.04 -3.21 -28.40
CA TYR A 509 16.42 -4.60 -28.62
C TYR A 509 17.09 -5.28 -27.43
N PHE A 510 17.85 -4.54 -26.64
CA PHE A 510 18.55 -5.06 -25.47
C PHE A 510 17.64 -5.27 -24.26
N LYS A 511 16.42 -4.65 -24.25
CA LYS A 511 15.42 -4.81 -23.20
C LYS A 511 14.50 -5.99 -23.44
N VAL A 512 14.43 -6.50 -24.67
CA VAL A 512 13.58 -7.65 -25.01
C VAL A 512 14.14 -8.89 -24.30
N PRO A 513 13.31 -9.62 -23.52
CA PRO A 513 13.76 -10.80 -22.81
C PRO A 513 14.29 -11.87 -23.77
N ARG A 514 15.40 -12.50 -23.36
CA ARG A 514 15.92 -13.66 -24.07
C ARG A 514 15.14 -14.93 -23.74
N TYR A 515 14.82 -15.10 -22.44
CA TYR A 515 14.18 -16.31 -21.96
C TYR A 515 12.71 -16.04 -21.63
N TRP A 516 11.85 -17.02 -21.94
CA TRP A 516 10.40 -16.91 -21.84
C TRP A 516 9.81 -18.16 -21.19
N ARG A 517 8.90 -18.01 -20.26
CA ARG A 517 8.25 -19.12 -19.59
C ARG A 517 6.75 -18.81 -19.39
N LEU A 518 5.89 -19.74 -19.81
CA LEU A 518 4.49 -19.68 -19.42
C LEU A 518 4.34 -20.25 -18.00
N ALA A 519 3.42 -19.68 -17.26
CA ALA A 519 3.12 -20.07 -15.88
C ALA A 519 1.62 -20.13 -15.66
N ASP A 520 1.15 -21.18 -15.01
CA ASP A 520 -0.25 -21.30 -14.59
C ASP A 520 -0.55 -20.42 -13.36
N THR A 521 0.48 -20.16 -12.56
CA THR A 521 0.43 -19.28 -11.39
C THR A 521 1.77 -18.59 -11.20
N LEU A 522 1.74 -17.39 -10.64
CA LEU A 522 2.94 -16.70 -10.17
C LEU A 522 2.95 -16.63 -8.65
N PRO A 523 4.08 -16.90 -7.99
CA PRO A 523 4.19 -16.79 -6.55
C PRO A 523 3.92 -15.35 -6.12
N ARG A 524 3.18 -15.20 -5.04
CA ARG A 524 2.81 -13.89 -4.52
C ARG A 524 3.40 -13.66 -3.15
N THR A 525 3.83 -12.45 -2.92
CA THR A 525 4.15 -11.97 -1.57
C THR A 525 2.87 -11.86 -0.77
N VAL A 526 3.00 -11.71 0.52
CA VAL A 526 1.88 -11.48 1.44
C VAL A 526 1.09 -10.21 1.07
N SER A 527 1.73 -9.27 0.37
CA SER A 527 1.10 -8.03 -0.15
C SER A 527 0.56 -8.17 -1.58
N GLU A 528 0.26 -9.40 -2.03
CA GLU A 528 -0.31 -9.73 -3.35
C GLU A 528 0.57 -9.29 -4.55
N ARG A 529 1.81 -8.89 -4.32
CA ARG A 529 2.79 -8.62 -5.40
C ARG A 529 3.46 -9.93 -5.81
N VAL A 530 3.93 -10.01 -7.06
CA VAL A 530 4.73 -11.16 -7.49
C VAL A 530 6.00 -11.28 -6.64
N ALA A 531 6.21 -12.45 -6.05
CA ALA A 531 7.39 -12.77 -5.26
C ALA A 531 8.56 -13.14 -6.19
N LYS A 532 9.14 -12.14 -6.89
CA LYS A 532 10.19 -12.33 -7.90
C LYS A 532 11.40 -13.13 -7.39
N HIS A 533 11.70 -13.05 -6.09
CA HIS A 533 12.79 -13.82 -5.49
C HIS A 533 12.57 -15.35 -5.53
N GLU A 534 11.32 -15.80 -5.65
CA GLU A 534 10.99 -17.22 -5.82
C GLU A 534 11.08 -17.68 -7.29
N LEU A 535 11.14 -16.72 -8.23
CA LEU A 535 11.26 -16.96 -9.67
C LEU A 535 12.73 -17.03 -10.13
N THR A 536 13.67 -16.70 -9.25
CA THR A 536 15.11 -16.74 -9.51
C THR A 536 15.74 -17.99 -8.89
N GLY A 537 16.97 -18.34 -9.30
CA GLY A 537 17.73 -19.46 -8.76
C GLY A 537 18.22 -20.43 -9.82
N ALA A 538 18.90 -21.49 -9.39
CA ALA A 538 19.60 -22.44 -10.28
C ALA A 538 18.70 -23.13 -11.33
N ASN A 539 17.42 -23.24 -11.06
CA ASN A 539 16.43 -23.89 -11.95
C ASN A 539 15.50 -22.89 -12.66
N ALA A 540 15.80 -21.59 -12.62
CA ALA A 540 14.92 -20.57 -13.19
C ALA A 540 14.68 -20.79 -14.69
N LEU A 541 15.69 -21.23 -15.43
CA LEU A 541 15.60 -21.48 -16.87
C LEU A 541 14.92 -22.80 -17.23
N ARG A 542 14.72 -23.72 -16.29
CA ARG A 542 14.11 -25.03 -16.61
C ARG A 542 12.68 -24.84 -17.17
N GLY A 543 12.46 -25.37 -18.37
CA GLY A 543 11.18 -25.20 -19.09
C GLY A 543 11.00 -23.82 -19.72
N ALA A 544 12.03 -22.98 -19.78
CA ALA A 544 12.00 -21.71 -20.50
C ALA A 544 12.36 -21.90 -21.99
N TRP A 545 11.76 -21.07 -22.83
CA TRP A 545 12.11 -20.92 -24.24
C TRP A 545 13.23 -19.89 -24.40
N ASP A 546 14.35 -20.29 -25.01
CA ASP A 546 15.42 -19.37 -25.44
C ASP A 546 15.09 -18.83 -26.85
N ALA A 547 14.70 -17.57 -26.93
CA ALA A 547 14.33 -16.93 -28.19
C ALA A 547 15.53 -16.74 -29.14
N HIS A 548 16.78 -16.70 -28.62
CA HIS A 548 17.97 -16.58 -29.46
C HIS A 548 18.39 -17.92 -30.05
N GLU A 549 18.33 -18.99 -29.27
CA GLU A 549 18.74 -20.31 -29.70
C GLU A 549 17.57 -21.16 -30.26
N SER A 550 16.34 -20.62 -30.21
CA SER A 550 15.12 -21.29 -30.65
C SER A 550 14.95 -22.69 -30.06
N ARG A 551 15.22 -22.83 -28.75
CA ARG A 551 15.13 -24.12 -28.04
C ARG A 551 14.52 -23.96 -26.65
N TRP A 552 13.96 -25.06 -26.15
CA TRP A 552 13.54 -25.18 -24.76
C TRP A 552 14.71 -25.59 -23.85
N HIS A 553 14.77 -25.01 -22.66
CA HIS A 553 15.65 -25.50 -21.59
C HIS A 553 14.95 -26.64 -20.84
N ASP A 554 15.59 -27.79 -20.76
CA ASP A 554 15.08 -29.00 -20.07
C ASP A 554 15.30 -28.94 -18.54
#